data_8c91a58512bb47de56a7af80ff980391
#
_entry.id   8c91a58512bb47de56a7af80ff980391
#
_cell.length_a   1.000
_cell.length_b   1.000
_cell.length_c   1.000
_cell.angle_alpha   90.00
_cell.angle_beta   90.00
_cell.angle_gamma   90.00
#
_symmetry.space_group_name_H-M   'P 1'
#
loop_
_entity.id
_entity.type
_entity.pdbx_description
1 polymer ?
#
loop_
_entity_poly.entity_id
_entity_poly.type
_entity_poly.pdbx_seq_one_letter_code
_entity_poly.pdbx_strand_id
1 'polypeptide(L)'
;MTELADFLASHHYTLALNGETLTGTGVDFLQREARNARYFLFGEDHGIGSSLKFATALFKTLQPSGYNAYVTEIGPVSAKHILTLLNQPDSFKAFQQFYTTHPFAIPFDWLEEELALLQSGQETPGFELIGIDQEFVLSPQLHLETLLALCTDGELKGKISEWLQAERAAVQEMYAGKPPDQLDLFMNLPLPPEWAALRNVFEAGRTSKALAIMDAVTASHEIYMHYKHEDYYLNNHVRGQLMKRYFHQAHQKQSLDTKYFIKLGANHIERGHSSMGIQDIGNFISELAVMGNTHSFHLFVLPVSGRQNMWLPFLPAEYKAAPIEANTQPQFAPLLESVQEKTGWQLYDLRPLRLRQSHWSQGNLEFKKFFQGYDAILLMYDVEPATLIAGEAA
;
A
#
# COMPACT_ATOMS: atom_id res chain seq x y z
N MET A 1 17.28 23.58 19.59
CA MET A 1 15.92 23.73 18.99
C MET A 1 15.88 24.88 17.98
N THR A 2 16.34 26.08 18.29
CA THR A 2 16.35 27.21 17.33
C THR A 2 17.11 26.91 16.03
N GLU A 3 18.28 26.29 16.11
CA GLU A 3 19.13 26.02 14.93
C GLU A 3 18.50 25.01 13.96
N LEU A 4 17.86 23.92 14.45
CA LEU A 4 17.13 22.97 13.61
C LEU A 4 15.89 23.61 13.00
N ALA A 5 15.16 24.44 13.76
CA ALA A 5 13.99 25.15 13.26
C ALA A 5 14.35 26.11 12.12
N ASP A 6 15.42 26.91 12.27
CA ASP A 6 15.89 27.83 11.23
C ASP A 6 16.39 27.08 9.98
N PHE A 7 17.04 25.93 10.20
CA PHE A 7 17.49 25.06 9.11
C PHE A 7 16.30 24.48 8.34
N LEU A 8 15.31 23.94 9.02
CA LEU A 8 14.10 23.39 8.41
C LEU A 8 13.31 24.47 7.66
N ALA A 9 13.20 25.68 8.22
CA ALA A 9 12.53 26.80 7.56
C ALA A 9 13.16 27.16 6.19
N SER A 10 14.46 26.95 6.01
CA SER A 10 15.16 27.17 4.73
C SER A 10 14.95 26.05 3.69
N HIS A 11 14.38 24.93 4.10
CA HIS A 11 14.09 23.76 3.26
C HIS A 11 12.60 23.36 3.30
N HIS A 12 11.76 24.34 3.56
CA HIS A 12 10.33 24.23 3.72
C HIS A 12 9.57 24.70 2.48
N TYR A 13 8.50 23.99 2.17
CA TYR A 13 7.58 24.27 1.07
C TYR A 13 6.15 24.07 1.55
N THR A 14 5.22 24.86 1.02
CA THR A 14 3.79 24.70 1.29
C THR A 14 3.11 23.95 0.17
N LEU A 15 2.10 23.14 0.52
CA LEU A 15 1.22 22.47 -0.42
C LEU A 15 -0.24 22.66 0.01
N ALA A 16 -1.12 22.71 -0.97
CA ALA A 16 -2.57 22.69 -0.77
C ALA A 16 -3.25 22.08 -1.99
N LEU A 17 -4.51 21.65 -1.83
CA LEU A 17 -5.39 21.28 -2.92
C LEU A 17 -6.31 22.47 -3.26
N ASN A 18 -6.43 22.76 -4.56
CA ASN A 18 -7.49 23.59 -5.10
C ASN A 18 -8.31 22.72 -6.07
N GLY A 19 -9.44 22.18 -5.58
CA GLY A 19 -10.11 21.07 -6.23
C GLY A 19 -9.19 19.84 -6.27
N GLU A 20 -8.87 19.36 -7.47
CA GLU A 20 -7.97 18.22 -7.68
C GLU A 20 -6.52 18.63 -8.03
N THR A 21 -6.22 19.92 -8.01
CA THR A 21 -4.92 20.43 -8.44
C THR A 21 -4.06 20.81 -7.24
N LEU A 22 -2.81 20.36 -7.24
CA LEU A 22 -1.81 20.79 -6.25
C LEU A 22 -1.39 22.23 -6.48
N THR A 23 -1.30 22.99 -5.40
CA THR A 23 -0.84 24.37 -5.38
C THR A 23 0.20 24.58 -4.27
N GLY A 24 0.92 25.70 -4.31
CA GLY A 24 1.96 26.04 -3.33
C GLY A 24 3.37 25.84 -3.86
N THR A 25 4.36 26.29 -3.09
CA THR A 25 5.79 26.25 -3.46
C THR A 25 6.35 24.82 -3.58
N GLY A 26 5.71 23.86 -2.95
CA GLY A 26 6.08 22.44 -3.00
C GLY A 26 5.82 21.77 -4.36
N VAL A 27 4.96 22.35 -5.21
CA VAL A 27 4.66 21.76 -6.54
C VAL A 27 5.90 21.75 -7.42
N ASP A 28 6.60 22.89 -7.54
CA ASP A 28 7.83 22.97 -8.33
C ASP A 28 8.93 22.06 -7.79
N PHE A 29 9.01 21.91 -6.45
CA PHE A 29 9.92 21.00 -5.80
C PHE A 29 9.61 19.55 -6.23
N LEU A 30 8.37 19.08 -6.08
CA LEU A 30 7.97 17.72 -6.43
C LEU A 30 8.14 17.43 -7.93
N GLN A 31 7.79 18.38 -8.80
CA GLN A 31 7.99 18.24 -10.25
C GLN A 31 9.47 18.15 -10.62
N ARG A 32 10.36 18.88 -9.94
CA ARG A 32 11.81 18.80 -10.17
C ARG A 32 12.32 17.41 -9.78
N GLU A 33 11.91 16.91 -8.62
CA GLU A 33 12.30 15.57 -8.15
C GLU A 33 11.76 14.48 -9.09
N ALA A 34 10.51 14.63 -9.56
CA ALA A 34 9.90 13.69 -10.51
C ALA A 34 10.64 13.62 -11.87
N ARG A 35 11.15 14.75 -12.37
CA ARG A 35 11.95 14.74 -13.61
C ARG A 35 13.22 13.91 -13.46
N ASN A 36 13.85 13.97 -12.29
CA ASN A 36 15.13 13.33 -12.00
C ASN A 36 14.99 11.86 -11.56
N ALA A 37 13.89 11.51 -10.86
CA ALA A 37 13.68 10.16 -10.36
C ALA A 37 12.98 9.27 -11.39
N ARG A 38 13.39 8.00 -11.45
CA ARG A 38 12.68 6.92 -12.12
C ARG A 38 11.64 6.29 -11.22
N TYR A 39 11.93 6.25 -9.92
CA TYR A 39 11.07 5.67 -8.89
C TYR A 39 10.68 6.76 -7.90
N PHE A 40 9.38 7.10 -7.86
CA PHE A 40 8.82 8.02 -6.89
C PHE A 40 8.03 7.20 -5.87
N LEU A 41 8.56 7.09 -4.66
CA LEU A 41 7.96 6.32 -3.58
C LEU A 41 7.16 7.26 -2.67
N PHE A 42 5.91 6.90 -2.46
CA PHE A 42 4.93 7.59 -1.63
C PHE A 42 4.58 6.68 -0.44
N GLY A 43 4.99 7.06 0.74
CA GLY A 43 4.71 6.33 1.98
C GLY A 43 3.59 7.00 2.76
N GLU A 44 2.57 6.24 3.11
CA GLU A 44 1.39 6.74 3.80
C GLU A 44 1.08 5.96 5.09
N ASP A 45 0.29 6.59 5.95
CA ASP A 45 -0.57 5.88 6.89
C ASP A 45 -1.92 5.65 6.22
N HIS A 46 -2.45 4.44 6.32
CA HIS A 46 -3.67 4.04 5.62
C HIS A 46 -4.94 4.67 6.21
N GLY A 47 -6.01 4.74 5.42
CA GLY A 47 -7.30 5.24 5.86
C GLY A 47 -7.42 6.76 5.99
N ILE A 48 -6.46 7.51 5.44
CA ILE A 48 -6.43 8.97 5.45
C ILE A 48 -6.91 9.51 4.09
N GLY A 49 -8.15 9.99 4.02
CA GLY A 49 -8.71 10.52 2.77
C GLY A 49 -7.92 11.70 2.21
N SER A 50 -7.44 12.59 3.07
CA SER A 50 -6.58 13.71 2.64
C SER A 50 -5.28 13.24 2.00
N SER A 51 -4.63 12.17 2.50
CA SER A 51 -3.44 11.57 1.89
C SER A 51 -3.72 10.99 0.51
N LEU A 52 -4.85 10.31 0.35
CA LEU A 52 -5.27 9.72 -0.91
C LEU A 52 -5.64 10.77 -1.96
N LYS A 53 -6.35 11.84 -1.56
CA LYS A 53 -6.60 13.01 -2.42
C LYS A 53 -5.29 13.66 -2.87
N PHE A 54 -4.32 13.79 -1.95
CA PHE A 54 -2.99 14.26 -2.29
C PHE A 54 -2.26 13.31 -3.24
N ALA A 55 -2.30 12.00 -3.00
CA ALA A 55 -1.68 10.99 -3.88
C ALA A 55 -2.23 11.07 -5.31
N THR A 56 -3.56 11.25 -5.47
CA THR A 56 -4.21 11.44 -6.78
C THR A 56 -3.70 12.69 -7.48
N ALA A 57 -3.72 13.84 -6.81
CA ALA A 57 -3.25 15.10 -7.37
C ALA A 57 -1.73 15.09 -7.65
N LEU A 58 -0.94 14.41 -6.80
CA LEU A 58 0.48 14.20 -7.01
C LEU A 58 0.71 13.33 -8.25
N PHE A 59 0.04 12.19 -8.38
CA PHE A 59 0.20 11.33 -9.54
C PHE A 59 -0.12 12.07 -10.86
N LYS A 60 -1.22 12.85 -10.91
CA LYS A 60 -1.52 13.74 -12.04
C LYS A 60 -0.38 14.74 -12.31
N THR A 61 0.23 15.27 -11.27
CA THR A 61 1.37 16.22 -11.37
C THR A 61 2.64 15.53 -11.91
N LEU A 62 2.81 14.23 -11.66
CA LEU A 62 3.96 13.44 -12.11
C LEU A 62 3.81 12.91 -13.55
N GLN A 63 2.59 12.69 -14.04
CA GLN A 63 2.31 12.14 -15.38
C GLN A 63 3.08 12.82 -16.51
N PRO A 64 3.18 14.19 -16.59
CA PRO A 64 3.96 14.85 -17.62
C PRO A 64 5.45 14.50 -17.61
N SER A 65 5.96 13.94 -16.51
CA SER A 65 7.34 13.46 -16.38
C SER A 65 7.50 11.97 -16.77
N GLY A 66 6.43 11.32 -17.28
CA GLY A 66 6.46 9.94 -17.79
C GLY A 66 6.06 8.86 -16.79
N TYR A 67 5.47 9.23 -15.64
CA TYR A 67 4.96 8.24 -14.67
C TYR A 67 3.67 7.62 -15.18
N ASN A 68 3.70 6.33 -15.47
CA ASN A 68 2.57 5.54 -15.96
C ASN A 68 2.43 4.16 -15.31
N ALA A 69 3.42 3.71 -14.53
CA ALA A 69 3.32 2.49 -13.74
C ALA A 69 2.98 2.85 -12.28
N TYR A 70 1.81 2.41 -11.82
CA TYR A 70 1.38 2.54 -10.44
C TYR A 70 1.61 1.22 -9.70
N VAL A 71 2.45 1.26 -8.67
CA VAL A 71 2.76 0.11 -7.81
C VAL A 71 2.07 0.31 -6.48
N THR A 72 1.33 -0.71 -6.03
CA THR A 72 0.50 -0.63 -4.82
C THR A 72 0.60 -1.87 -3.94
N GLU A 73 0.19 -1.73 -2.68
CA GLU A 73 0.30 -2.71 -1.59
C GLU A 73 -0.87 -3.72 -1.61
N ILE A 74 -1.09 -4.35 -2.76
CA ILE A 74 -2.04 -5.45 -2.94
C ILE A 74 -1.38 -6.61 -3.67
N GLY A 75 -1.99 -7.80 -3.60
CA GLY A 75 -1.48 -8.96 -4.31
C GLY A 75 -1.60 -8.83 -5.84
N PRO A 76 -0.75 -9.52 -6.62
CA PRO A 76 -0.76 -9.41 -8.08
C PRO A 76 -2.01 -10.01 -8.73
N VAL A 77 -2.70 -10.94 -8.07
CA VAL A 77 -3.98 -11.50 -8.57
C VAL A 77 -5.10 -10.50 -8.30
N SER A 78 -5.11 -9.90 -7.12
CA SER A 78 -6.03 -8.82 -6.77
C SER A 78 -5.87 -7.61 -7.69
N ALA A 79 -4.65 -7.19 -8.01
CA ALA A 79 -4.40 -6.08 -8.95
C ALA A 79 -5.00 -6.35 -10.35
N LYS A 80 -4.92 -7.58 -10.87
CA LYS A 80 -5.57 -7.96 -12.13
C LYS A 80 -7.08 -7.92 -12.05
N HIS A 81 -7.65 -8.28 -10.89
CA HIS A 81 -9.09 -8.16 -10.68
C HIS A 81 -9.54 -6.71 -10.67
N ILE A 82 -8.83 -5.83 -9.96
CA ILE A 82 -9.05 -4.38 -9.95
C ILE A 82 -9.03 -3.82 -11.38
N LEU A 83 -8.04 -4.16 -12.20
CA LEU A 83 -8.01 -3.74 -13.61
C LEU A 83 -9.25 -4.20 -14.39
N THR A 84 -9.80 -5.38 -14.07
CA THR A 84 -11.05 -5.87 -14.69
C THR A 84 -12.25 -5.00 -14.30
N LEU A 85 -12.32 -4.56 -13.04
CA LEU A 85 -13.37 -3.66 -12.56
C LEU A 85 -13.23 -2.25 -13.15
N LEU A 86 -12.01 -1.72 -13.19
CA LEU A 86 -11.72 -0.40 -13.78
C LEU A 86 -12.13 -0.32 -15.26
N ASN A 87 -11.96 -1.41 -16.00
CA ASN A 87 -12.33 -1.47 -17.45
C ASN A 87 -13.82 -1.63 -17.70
N GLN A 88 -14.69 -1.66 -16.68
CA GLN A 88 -16.14 -1.64 -16.88
C GLN A 88 -16.60 -0.23 -17.29
N PRO A 89 -17.69 -0.11 -18.08
CA PRO A 89 -18.22 1.20 -18.51
C PRO A 89 -18.56 2.16 -17.36
N ASP A 90 -18.96 1.62 -16.21
CA ASP A 90 -19.18 2.32 -14.95
C ASP A 90 -18.35 1.61 -13.87
N SER A 91 -17.11 2.03 -13.75
CA SER A 91 -16.17 1.42 -12.82
C SER A 91 -16.61 1.62 -11.36
N PHE A 92 -17.12 2.79 -10.99
CA PHE A 92 -17.62 3.03 -9.62
C PHE A 92 -18.70 2.02 -9.22
N LYS A 93 -19.69 1.83 -10.08
CA LYS A 93 -20.75 0.83 -9.86
C LYS A 93 -20.19 -0.59 -9.82
N ALA A 94 -19.20 -0.91 -10.65
CA ALA A 94 -18.56 -2.22 -10.65
C ALA A 94 -17.85 -2.50 -9.32
N PHE A 95 -17.11 -1.52 -8.78
CA PHE A 95 -16.49 -1.61 -7.45
C PHE A 95 -17.53 -1.73 -6.35
N GLN A 96 -18.59 -0.93 -6.38
CA GLN A 96 -19.67 -0.99 -5.40
C GLN A 96 -20.34 -2.37 -5.37
N GLN A 97 -20.64 -2.94 -6.55
CA GLN A 97 -21.18 -4.30 -6.66
C GLN A 97 -20.20 -5.35 -6.17
N PHE A 98 -18.93 -5.22 -6.52
CA PHE A 98 -17.88 -6.13 -6.07
C PHE A 98 -17.79 -6.15 -4.53
N TYR A 99 -17.67 -4.99 -3.89
CA TYR A 99 -17.56 -4.93 -2.42
C TYR A 99 -18.86 -5.24 -1.67
N THR A 100 -20.01 -5.22 -2.34
CA THR A 100 -21.24 -5.77 -1.78
C THR A 100 -21.19 -7.31 -1.67
N THR A 101 -20.54 -7.98 -2.62
CA THR A 101 -20.46 -9.45 -2.68
C THR A 101 -19.17 -10.02 -2.06
N HIS A 102 -18.09 -9.24 -2.08
CA HIS A 102 -16.77 -9.59 -1.57
C HIS A 102 -16.23 -8.47 -0.65
N PRO A 103 -16.91 -8.18 0.45
CA PRO A 103 -16.54 -7.06 1.30
C PRO A 103 -15.12 -7.27 1.86
N PHE A 104 -14.30 -6.21 1.76
CA PHE A 104 -12.90 -6.20 2.21
C PHE A 104 -11.98 -7.26 1.57
N ALA A 105 -12.35 -7.85 0.44
CA ALA A 105 -11.54 -8.88 -0.21
C ALA A 105 -10.20 -8.37 -0.74
N ILE A 106 -10.11 -7.10 -1.14
CA ILE A 106 -8.87 -6.45 -1.59
C ILE A 106 -8.62 -5.23 -0.70
N PRO A 107 -7.47 -5.14 -0.01
CA PRO A 107 -7.21 -4.06 0.93
C PRO A 107 -7.12 -2.71 0.22
N PHE A 108 -7.52 -1.65 0.94
CA PHE A 108 -7.48 -0.24 0.54
C PHE A 108 -8.41 0.14 -0.62
N ASP A 109 -8.59 -0.70 -1.63
CA ASP A 109 -9.37 -0.41 -2.85
C ASP A 109 -10.90 -0.31 -2.59
N TRP A 110 -11.35 -0.56 -1.36
CA TRP A 110 -12.73 -0.26 -0.90
C TRP A 110 -12.95 1.21 -0.51
N LEU A 111 -11.93 2.07 -0.71
CA LEU A 111 -11.99 3.50 -0.41
C LEU A 111 -12.25 4.30 -1.69
N GLU A 112 -13.18 5.27 -1.61
CA GLU A 112 -13.53 6.11 -2.76
C GLU A 112 -12.34 6.90 -3.30
N GLU A 113 -11.49 7.40 -2.41
CA GLU A 113 -10.31 8.17 -2.77
C GLU A 113 -9.24 7.29 -3.43
N GLU A 114 -9.12 6.02 -3.06
CA GLU A 114 -8.24 5.07 -3.75
C GLU A 114 -8.74 4.76 -5.16
N LEU A 115 -10.06 4.55 -5.30
CA LEU A 115 -10.68 4.37 -6.62
C LEU A 115 -10.46 5.60 -7.51
N ALA A 116 -10.55 6.82 -6.96
CA ALA A 116 -10.26 8.05 -7.71
C ALA A 116 -8.80 8.10 -8.22
N LEU A 117 -7.84 7.63 -7.42
CA LEU A 117 -6.43 7.49 -7.85
C LEU A 117 -6.29 6.48 -8.99
N LEU A 118 -6.93 5.32 -8.88
CA LEU A 118 -6.92 4.28 -9.92
C LEU A 118 -7.55 4.77 -11.23
N GLN A 119 -8.70 5.47 -11.16
CA GLN A 119 -9.36 6.07 -12.32
C GLN A 119 -8.48 7.12 -12.99
N SER A 120 -7.83 7.98 -12.20
CA SER A 120 -6.86 8.96 -12.70
C SER A 120 -5.66 8.28 -13.41
N GLY A 121 -5.23 7.13 -12.87
CA GLY A 121 -4.22 6.31 -13.53
C GLY A 121 -4.67 5.80 -14.89
N GLN A 122 -5.89 5.26 -14.97
CA GLN A 122 -6.45 4.72 -16.20
C GLN A 122 -6.53 5.75 -17.35
N GLU A 123 -6.67 7.04 -17.03
CA GLU A 123 -6.62 8.13 -18.01
C GLU A 123 -5.20 8.36 -18.59
N THR A 124 -4.16 7.77 -17.97
CA THR A 124 -2.76 7.92 -18.41
C THR A 124 -2.44 6.95 -19.53
N PRO A 125 -1.90 7.39 -20.66
CA PRO A 125 -1.48 6.50 -21.74
C PRO A 125 -0.45 5.47 -21.26
N GLY A 126 -0.73 4.18 -21.50
CA GLY A 126 0.15 3.09 -21.09
C GLY A 126 0.15 2.83 -19.58
N PHE A 127 -0.91 3.21 -18.89
CA PHE A 127 -1.06 2.95 -17.45
C PHE A 127 -0.97 1.45 -17.14
N GLU A 128 -0.17 1.14 -16.12
CA GLU A 128 -0.05 -0.20 -15.57
C GLU A 128 -0.25 -0.18 -14.06
N LEU A 129 -1.13 -1.06 -13.58
CA LEU A 129 -1.30 -1.34 -12.15
C LEU A 129 -0.51 -2.58 -11.78
N ILE A 130 0.39 -2.44 -10.81
CA ILE A 130 1.29 -3.49 -10.35
C ILE A 130 1.07 -3.73 -8.86
N GLY A 131 0.44 -4.87 -8.53
CA GLY A 131 0.35 -5.36 -7.16
C GLY A 131 1.62 -6.11 -6.78
N ILE A 132 2.18 -5.80 -5.62
CA ILE A 132 3.47 -6.39 -5.19
C ILE A 132 3.41 -7.07 -3.83
N ASP A 133 2.27 -7.06 -3.15
CA ASP A 133 2.12 -7.63 -1.81
C ASP A 133 1.55 -9.05 -1.85
N GLN A 134 1.36 -9.62 -0.67
CA GLN A 134 0.59 -10.84 -0.47
C GLN A 134 -0.89 -10.61 -0.85
N GLU A 135 -1.60 -11.68 -1.20
CA GLU A 135 -3.06 -11.64 -1.28
C GLU A 135 -3.63 -11.48 0.13
N PHE A 136 -4.64 -10.63 0.27
CA PHE A 136 -5.17 -10.25 1.58
C PHE A 136 -5.85 -11.44 2.30
N VAL A 137 -5.86 -11.40 3.63
CA VAL A 137 -6.44 -12.48 4.45
C VAL A 137 -7.93 -12.75 4.17
N LEU A 138 -8.66 -11.76 3.64
CA LEU A 138 -10.06 -11.84 3.25
C LEU A 138 -10.28 -12.06 1.74
N SER A 139 -9.22 -12.24 0.95
CA SER A 139 -9.33 -12.50 -0.49
C SER A 139 -9.66 -13.95 -0.89
N PRO A 140 -9.58 -14.99 -0.02
CA PRO A 140 -9.78 -16.38 -0.44
C PRO A 140 -11.13 -16.64 -1.08
N GLN A 141 -12.22 -15.97 -0.67
CA GLN A 141 -13.51 -16.14 -1.35
C GLN A 141 -13.40 -15.86 -2.85
N LEU A 142 -12.82 -14.74 -3.25
CA LEU A 142 -12.59 -14.34 -4.64
C LEU A 142 -11.73 -15.37 -5.40
N HIS A 143 -10.67 -15.84 -4.75
CA HIS A 143 -9.73 -16.78 -5.35
C HIS A 143 -10.33 -18.16 -5.51
N LEU A 144 -11.01 -18.69 -4.49
CA LEU A 144 -11.67 -20.00 -4.51
C LEU A 144 -12.82 -20.05 -5.53
N GLU A 145 -13.60 -18.98 -5.68
CA GLU A 145 -14.63 -18.87 -6.73
C GLU A 145 -14.01 -18.98 -8.13
N THR A 146 -12.87 -18.32 -8.34
CA THR A 146 -12.16 -18.42 -9.62
C THR A 146 -11.59 -19.82 -9.86
N LEU A 147 -10.98 -20.43 -8.84
CA LEU A 147 -10.47 -21.80 -8.93
C LEU A 147 -11.59 -22.81 -9.18
N LEU A 148 -12.73 -22.66 -8.51
CA LEU A 148 -13.92 -23.49 -8.70
C LEU A 148 -14.44 -23.42 -10.15
N ALA A 149 -14.50 -22.22 -10.73
CA ALA A 149 -14.94 -22.00 -12.10
C ALA A 149 -13.97 -22.64 -13.13
N LEU A 150 -12.67 -22.64 -12.83
CA LEU A 150 -11.62 -23.17 -13.73
C LEU A 150 -11.35 -24.66 -13.54
N CYS A 151 -11.73 -25.27 -12.42
CA CYS A 151 -11.50 -26.68 -12.15
C CYS A 151 -12.39 -27.55 -13.03
N THR A 152 -11.83 -28.62 -13.61
CA THR A 152 -12.58 -29.61 -14.43
C THR A 152 -12.80 -30.92 -13.73
N ASP A 153 -12.07 -31.19 -12.64
CA ASP A 153 -12.20 -32.41 -11.83
C ASP A 153 -13.39 -32.28 -10.87
N GLY A 154 -14.31 -33.28 -10.90
CA GLY A 154 -15.56 -33.23 -10.13
C GLY A 154 -15.37 -33.37 -8.64
N GLU A 155 -14.43 -34.21 -8.19
CA GLU A 155 -14.14 -34.43 -6.78
C GLU A 155 -13.48 -33.18 -6.17
N LEU A 156 -12.48 -32.62 -6.85
CA LEU A 156 -11.81 -31.40 -6.42
C LEU A 156 -12.71 -30.16 -6.46
N LYS A 157 -13.67 -30.10 -7.40
CA LYS A 157 -14.74 -29.08 -7.35
C LYS A 157 -15.54 -29.15 -6.06
N GLY A 158 -15.87 -30.37 -5.61
CA GLY A 158 -16.53 -30.57 -4.32
C GLY A 158 -15.72 -30.00 -3.17
N LYS A 159 -14.42 -30.29 -3.15
CA LYS A 159 -13.50 -29.77 -2.13
C LYS A 159 -13.37 -28.22 -2.14
N ILE A 160 -13.19 -27.64 -3.31
CA ILE A 160 -13.16 -26.15 -3.43
C ILE A 160 -14.48 -25.55 -2.93
N SER A 161 -15.62 -26.18 -3.22
CA SER A 161 -16.92 -25.72 -2.73
C SER A 161 -17.05 -25.80 -1.21
N GLU A 162 -16.51 -26.85 -0.58
CA GLU A 162 -16.44 -27.00 0.89
C GLU A 162 -15.61 -25.85 1.49
N TRP A 163 -14.40 -25.60 0.95
CA TRP A 163 -13.52 -24.52 1.42
C TRP A 163 -14.16 -23.13 1.27
N LEU A 164 -14.81 -22.88 0.11
CA LEU A 164 -15.52 -21.64 -0.15
C LEU A 164 -16.69 -21.41 0.82
N GLN A 165 -17.43 -22.47 1.17
CA GLN A 165 -18.52 -22.37 2.14
C GLN A 165 -17.97 -22.07 3.55
N ALA A 166 -16.87 -22.71 3.95
CA ALA A 166 -16.21 -22.45 5.22
C ALA A 166 -15.70 -21.01 5.32
N GLU A 167 -15.05 -20.50 4.26
CA GLU A 167 -14.57 -19.12 4.21
C GLU A 167 -15.72 -18.11 4.32
N ARG A 168 -16.81 -18.32 3.58
CA ARG A 168 -18.00 -17.47 3.67
C ARG A 168 -18.62 -17.47 5.07
N ALA A 169 -18.64 -18.61 5.74
CA ALA A 169 -19.14 -18.71 7.12
C ALA A 169 -18.23 -17.93 8.09
N ALA A 170 -16.91 -18.06 7.96
CA ALA A 170 -15.96 -17.31 8.79
C ALA A 170 -16.07 -15.79 8.58
N VAL A 171 -16.25 -15.34 7.33
CA VAL A 171 -16.49 -13.92 7.04
C VAL A 171 -17.81 -13.44 7.65
N GLN A 172 -18.88 -14.24 7.65
CA GLN A 172 -20.14 -13.88 8.33
C GLN A 172 -19.96 -13.74 9.84
N GLU A 173 -19.17 -14.62 10.48
CA GLU A 173 -18.86 -14.50 11.91
C GLU A 173 -18.08 -13.20 12.22
N MET A 174 -17.19 -12.77 11.32
CA MET A 174 -16.50 -11.48 11.44
C MET A 174 -17.50 -10.31 11.45
N TYR A 175 -18.50 -10.32 10.57
CA TYR A 175 -19.57 -9.32 10.56
C TYR A 175 -20.44 -9.38 11.81
N ALA A 176 -20.51 -10.52 12.48
CA ALA A 176 -21.15 -10.66 13.78
C ALA A 176 -20.26 -10.16 14.96
N GLY A 177 -19.10 -9.58 14.68
CA GLY A 177 -18.20 -8.98 15.66
C GLY A 177 -17.08 -9.90 16.17
N LYS A 178 -16.87 -11.07 15.55
CA LYS A 178 -15.78 -11.97 15.95
C LYS A 178 -14.47 -11.51 15.31
N PRO A 179 -13.40 -11.27 16.09
CA PRO A 179 -12.13 -10.76 15.55
C PRO A 179 -11.40 -11.83 14.70
N PRO A 180 -10.58 -11.42 13.71
CA PRO A 180 -9.95 -12.31 12.73
C PRO A 180 -9.05 -13.41 13.30
N ASP A 181 -8.41 -13.15 14.43
CA ASP A 181 -7.56 -14.14 15.13
C ASP A 181 -8.34 -15.32 15.72
N GLN A 182 -9.66 -15.15 15.88
CA GLN A 182 -10.58 -16.19 16.36
C GLN A 182 -11.39 -16.86 15.23
N LEU A 183 -11.12 -16.49 13.97
CA LEU A 183 -11.82 -17.02 12.80
C LEU A 183 -11.00 -18.08 12.09
N ASP A 184 -11.69 -19.10 11.59
CA ASP A 184 -11.13 -20.14 10.73
C ASP A 184 -11.08 -19.69 9.26
N LEU A 185 -10.45 -18.54 9.01
CA LEU A 185 -10.20 -18.03 7.66
C LEU A 185 -9.22 -18.94 6.92
N PHE A 186 -9.45 -19.16 5.63
CA PHE A 186 -8.64 -20.06 4.79
C PHE A 186 -7.13 -19.74 4.88
N MET A 187 -6.75 -18.46 4.92
CA MET A 187 -5.34 -18.05 5.06
C MET A 187 -4.75 -18.32 6.45
N ASN A 188 -5.58 -18.51 7.47
CA ASN A 188 -5.17 -18.74 8.86
C ASN A 188 -5.13 -20.22 9.24
N LEU A 189 -5.54 -21.11 8.33
CA LEU A 189 -5.54 -22.57 8.51
C LEU A 189 -4.43 -23.21 7.68
N PRO A 190 -3.91 -24.40 8.06
CA PRO A 190 -3.04 -25.16 7.18
C PRO A 190 -3.68 -25.39 5.82
N LEU A 191 -2.91 -25.27 4.73
CA LEU A 191 -3.44 -25.57 3.39
C LEU A 191 -4.02 -26.98 3.35
N PRO A 192 -5.18 -27.18 2.69
CA PRO A 192 -5.83 -28.48 2.61
C PRO A 192 -4.92 -29.53 1.96
N PRO A 193 -4.97 -30.83 2.38
CA PRO A 193 -4.16 -31.89 1.77
C PRO A 193 -4.36 -32.01 0.25
N GLU A 194 -5.58 -31.71 -0.23
CA GLU A 194 -5.95 -31.76 -1.63
C GLU A 194 -5.39 -30.59 -2.46
N TRP A 195 -4.79 -29.55 -1.82
CA TRP A 195 -4.23 -28.38 -2.52
C TRP A 195 -3.18 -28.78 -3.55
N ALA A 196 -2.30 -29.74 -3.22
CA ALA A 196 -1.30 -30.25 -4.16
C ALA A 196 -1.93 -31.02 -5.34
N ALA A 197 -2.97 -31.82 -5.08
CA ALA A 197 -3.69 -32.54 -6.13
C ALA A 197 -4.42 -31.57 -7.09
N LEU A 198 -5.03 -30.53 -6.55
CA LEU A 198 -5.65 -29.46 -7.34
C LEU A 198 -4.62 -28.76 -8.24
N ARG A 199 -3.42 -28.50 -7.73
CA ARG A 199 -2.32 -27.93 -8.51
C ARG A 199 -1.96 -28.81 -9.70
N ASN A 200 -1.81 -30.11 -9.48
CA ASN A 200 -1.49 -31.08 -10.54
C ASN A 200 -2.54 -31.08 -11.66
N VAL A 201 -3.83 -30.95 -11.33
CA VAL A 201 -4.91 -30.82 -12.33
C VAL A 201 -4.74 -29.56 -13.18
N PHE A 202 -4.44 -28.43 -12.58
CA PHE A 202 -4.23 -27.19 -13.33
C PHE A 202 -2.93 -27.18 -14.13
N GLU A 203 -1.87 -27.86 -13.68
CA GLU A 203 -0.63 -28.05 -14.43
C GLU A 203 -0.88 -28.91 -15.66
N ALA A 204 -1.57 -30.05 -15.51
CA ALA A 204 -1.94 -30.91 -16.63
C ALA A 204 -2.85 -30.20 -17.64
N GLY A 205 -3.79 -29.39 -17.16
CA GLY A 205 -4.68 -28.54 -17.96
C GLY A 205 -4.02 -27.28 -18.54
N ARG A 206 -2.77 -26.96 -18.15
CA ARG A 206 -2.05 -25.73 -18.51
C ARG A 206 -2.83 -24.46 -18.18
N THR A 207 -3.55 -24.46 -17.07
CA THR A 207 -4.44 -23.37 -16.65
C THR A 207 -3.62 -22.29 -15.91
N SER A 208 -2.91 -21.46 -16.65
CA SER A 208 -1.96 -20.46 -16.10
C SER A 208 -2.61 -19.50 -15.10
N LYS A 209 -3.87 -19.11 -15.30
CA LYS A 209 -4.62 -18.25 -14.36
C LYS A 209 -4.81 -18.94 -13.01
N ALA A 210 -5.19 -20.20 -12.98
CA ALA A 210 -5.37 -20.96 -11.75
C ALA A 210 -4.03 -21.16 -11.03
N LEU A 211 -2.97 -21.50 -11.75
CA LEU A 211 -1.63 -21.66 -11.18
C LEU A 211 -1.12 -20.36 -10.55
N ALA A 212 -1.33 -19.22 -11.21
CA ALA A 212 -0.96 -17.93 -10.65
C ALA A 212 -1.71 -17.61 -9.34
N ILE A 213 -3.00 -17.96 -9.24
CA ILE A 213 -3.78 -17.83 -8.00
C ILE A 213 -3.20 -18.74 -6.93
N MET A 214 -2.96 -20.02 -7.25
CA MET A 214 -2.42 -20.97 -6.28
C MET A 214 -1.03 -20.58 -5.76
N ASP A 215 -0.17 -20.06 -6.64
CA ASP A 215 1.15 -19.57 -6.25
C ASP A 215 1.04 -18.36 -5.29
N ALA A 216 0.16 -17.40 -5.61
CA ALA A 216 -0.05 -16.22 -4.78
C ALA A 216 -0.68 -16.58 -3.42
N VAL A 217 -1.70 -17.46 -3.41
CA VAL A 217 -2.33 -17.95 -2.17
C VAL A 217 -1.32 -18.71 -1.32
N THR A 218 -0.50 -19.60 -1.90
CA THR A 218 0.50 -20.36 -1.16
C THR A 218 1.55 -19.45 -0.50
N ALA A 219 2.06 -18.46 -1.25
CA ALA A 219 3.03 -17.50 -0.72
C ALA A 219 2.44 -16.62 0.40
N SER A 220 1.18 -16.21 0.24
CA SER A 220 0.47 -15.40 1.23
C SER A 220 0.16 -16.19 2.51
N HIS A 221 -0.25 -17.44 2.35
CA HIS A 221 -0.48 -18.36 3.47
C HIS A 221 0.77 -18.52 4.35
N GLU A 222 1.97 -18.69 3.76
CA GLU A 222 3.22 -18.77 4.52
C GLU A 222 3.40 -17.56 5.44
N ILE A 223 3.14 -16.35 4.92
CA ILE A 223 3.26 -15.10 5.67
C ILE A 223 2.24 -15.03 6.82
N TYR A 224 0.97 -15.38 6.56
CA TYR A 224 -0.06 -15.41 7.61
C TYR A 224 0.20 -16.47 8.67
N MET A 225 0.78 -17.61 8.32
CA MET A 225 1.16 -18.63 9.31
C MET A 225 2.27 -18.15 10.23
N HIS A 226 3.26 -17.40 9.74
CA HIS A 226 4.25 -16.77 10.60
C HIS A 226 3.61 -15.76 11.56
N TYR A 227 2.68 -14.93 11.08
CA TYR A 227 1.92 -14.00 11.91
C TYR A 227 1.13 -14.73 13.01
N LYS A 228 0.41 -15.80 12.64
CA LYS A 228 -0.37 -16.65 13.58
C LYS A 228 0.48 -17.29 14.67
N HIS A 229 1.73 -17.63 14.35
CA HIS A 229 2.68 -18.19 15.31
C HIS A 229 3.48 -17.13 16.07
N GLU A 230 3.10 -15.84 15.95
CA GLU A 230 3.77 -14.69 16.59
C GLU A 230 5.24 -14.52 16.17
N ASP A 231 5.62 -15.10 15.03
CA ASP A 231 6.95 -14.93 14.45
C ASP A 231 6.98 -13.69 13.54
N TYR A 232 6.87 -12.52 14.17
CA TYR A 232 6.74 -11.23 13.47
C TYR A 232 7.98 -10.88 12.62
N TYR A 233 9.16 -11.34 13.00
CA TYR A 233 10.34 -11.13 12.18
C TYR A 233 10.25 -11.90 10.86
N LEU A 234 9.96 -13.21 10.91
CA LEU A 234 9.80 -14.01 9.68
C LEU A 234 8.59 -13.56 8.86
N ASN A 235 7.49 -13.18 9.50
CA ASN A 235 6.34 -12.58 8.82
C ASN A 235 6.78 -11.39 7.95
N ASN A 236 7.42 -10.38 8.54
CA ASN A 236 7.89 -9.20 7.83
C ASN A 236 8.98 -9.55 6.79
N HIS A 237 9.91 -10.45 7.14
CA HIS A 237 11.01 -10.84 6.27
C HIS A 237 10.51 -11.53 4.99
N VAL A 238 9.65 -12.55 5.13
CA VAL A 238 9.10 -13.31 3.99
C VAL A 238 8.22 -12.41 3.13
N ARG A 239 7.40 -11.55 3.76
CA ARG A 239 6.57 -10.55 3.05
C ARG A 239 7.45 -9.57 2.24
N GLY A 240 8.47 -8.98 2.86
CA GLY A 240 9.39 -8.06 2.18
C GLY A 240 10.15 -8.74 1.02
N GLN A 241 10.52 -10.04 1.17
CA GLN A 241 11.11 -10.82 0.07
C GLN A 241 10.09 -11.07 -1.06
N LEU A 242 8.82 -11.32 -0.74
CA LEU A 242 7.75 -11.49 -1.72
C LEU A 242 7.53 -10.19 -2.51
N MET A 243 7.41 -9.05 -1.84
CA MET A 243 7.24 -7.74 -2.48
C MET A 243 8.39 -7.43 -3.46
N LYS A 244 9.63 -7.70 -3.07
CA LYS A 244 10.81 -7.53 -3.95
C LYS A 244 10.74 -8.44 -5.18
N ARG A 245 10.37 -9.72 -5.00
CA ARG A 245 10.23 -10.67 -6.12
C ARG A 245 9.15 -10.22 -7.10
N TYR A 246 7.98 -9.83 -6.61
CA TYR A 246 6.88 -9.38 -7.46
C TYR A 246 7.22 -8.09 -8.20
N PHE A 247 7.78 -7.11 -7.49
CA PHE A 247 8.26 -5.89 -8.13
C PHE A 247 9.31 -6.17 -9.21
N HIS A 248 10.31 -7.00 -8.90
CA HIS A 248 11.37 -7.33 -9.85
C HIS A 248 10.82 -8.04 -11.09
N GLN A 249 9.91 -9.00 -10.93
CA GLN A 249 9.27 -9.71 -12.05
C GLN A 249 8.45 -8.77 -12.94
N ALA A 250 7.75 -7.81 -12.34
CA ALA A 250 7.03 -6.78 -13.10
C ALA A 250 8.01 -5.84 -13.82
N HIS A 251 9.00 -5.34 -13.09
CA HIS A 251 10.02 -4.42 -13.60
C HIS A 251 10.79 -4.99 -14.82
N GLN A 252 11.11 -6.29 -14.82
CA GLN A 252 11.81 -6.94 -15.94
C GLN A 252 10.99 -6.97 -17.24
N LYS A 253 9.68 -6.80 -17.17
CA LYS A 253 8.77 -6.79 -18.34
C LYS A 253 8.59 -5.39 -18.91
N GLN A 254 9.03 -4.36 -18.20
CA GLN A 254 8.82 -2.97 -18.54
C GLN A 254 9.96 -2.41 -19.39
N SER A 255 9.63 -1.33 -20.13
CA SER A 255 10.63 -0.51 -20.82
C SER A 255 11.63 0.09 -19.83
N LEU A 256 12.87 0.31 -20.28
CA LEU A 256 13.90 1.02 -19.51
C LEU A 256 13.47 2.46 -19.16
N ASP A 257 12.59 3.05 -19.95
CA ASP A 257 12.09 4.41 -19.76
C ASP A 257 10.87 4.49 -18.82
N THR A 258 10.29 3.34 -18.41
CA THR A 258 9.14 3.30 -17.51
C THR A 258 9.48 3.96 -16.18
N LYS A 259 8.65 4.91 -15.76
CA LYS A 259 8.72 5.55 -14.45
C LYS A 259 7.60 5.05 -13.54
N TYR A 260 7.94 4.84 -12.27
CA TYR A 260 7.10 4.18 -11.29
C TYR A 260 6.65 5.13 -10.20
N PHE A 261 5.35 5.29 -10.02
CA PHE A 261 4.75 5.84 -8.81
C PHE A 261 4.41 4.67 -7.88
N ILE A 262 5.05 4.63 -6.72
CA ILE A 262 5.01 3.48 -5.80
C ILE A 262 4.38 3.96 -4.50
N LYS A 263 3.12 3.56 -4.24
CA LYS A 263 2.36 3.93 -3.06
C LYS A 263 2.21 2.73 -2.14
N LEU A 264 2.80 2.82 -0.96
CA LEU A 264 2.81 1.78 0.06
C LEU A 264 2.71 2.40 1.45
N GLY A 265 2.43 1.59 2.47
CA GLY A 265 2.62 2.00 3.86
C GLY A 265 4.04 2.53 4.09
N ALA A 266 4.17 3.60 4.86
CA ALA A 266 5.40 4.37 4.98
C ALA A 266 6.62 3.52 5.37
N ASN A 267 6.42 2.53 6.24
CA ASN A 267 7.50 1.65 6.70
C ASN A 267 8.13 0.81 5.57
N HIS A 268 7.37 0.48 4.52
CA HIS A 268 7.88 -0.31 3.38
C HIS A 268 8.79 0.48 2.46
N ILE A 269 8.63 1.80 2.39
CA ILE A 269 9.41 2.64 1.47
C ILE A 269 10.70 3.19 2.07
N GLU A 270 11.02 2.90 3.33
CA GLU A 270 12.22 3.38 4.01
C GLU A 270 13.51 2.79 3.37
N ARG A 271 14.53 3.62 3.18
CA ARG A 271 15.87 3.15 2.81
C ARG A 271 16.59 2.56 4.02
N GLY A 272 17.43 1.57 3.77
CA GLY A 272 18.21 0.92 4.81
C GLY A 272 17.39 -0.13 5.56
N HIS A 273 17.58 -0.17 6.86
CA HIS A 273 16.90 -1.10 7.75
C HIS A 273 15.65 -0.43 8.33
N SER A 274 14.51 -0.88 7.87
CA SER A 274 13.21 -0.26 8.23
C SER A 274 12.84 -0.47 9.71
N SER A 275 11.85 0.28 10.16
CA SER A 275 11.25 0.13 11.50
C SER A 275 10.66 -1.27 11.75
N MET A 276 10.38 -2.04 10.69
CA MET A 276 9.94 -3.44 10.79
C MET A 276 11.08 -4.45 11.01
N GLY A 277 12.32 -3.98 11.18
CA GLY A 277 13.48 -4.83 11.45
C GLY A 277 14.06 -5.54 10.22
N ILE A 278 13.75 -5.10 9.01
CA ILE A 278 14.19 -5.71 7.75
C ILE A 278 14.70 -4.66 6.75
N GLN A 279 15.48 -5.09 5.77
CA GLN A 279 15.72 -4.31 4.55
C GLN A 279 14.58 -4.58 3.57
N ASP A 280 13.66 -3.62 3.45
CA ASP A 280 12.42 -3.78 2.71
C ASP A 280 12.50 -3.31 1.25
N ILE A 281 11.35 -3.24 0.59
CA ILE A 281 11.22 -2.88 -0.83
C ILE A 281 11.76 -1.47 -1.12
N GLY A 282 11.62 -0.50 -0.22
CA GLY A 282 12.18 0.85 -0.38
C GLY A 282 13.70 0.84 -0.50
N ASN A 283 14.39 0.05 0.34
CA ASN A 283 15.82 -0.15 0.19
C ASN A 283 16.18 -0.84 -1.13
N PHE A 284 15.45 -1.90 -1.50
CA PHE A 284 15.68 -2.63 -2.75
C PHE A 284 15.56 -1.72 -3.98
N ILE A 285 14.52 -0.87 -4.04
CA ILE A 285 14.31 0.08 -5.14
C ILE A 285 15.43 1.13 -5.18
N SER A 286 15.90 1.58 -4.03
CA SER A 286 17.02 2.50 -3.92
C SER A 286 18.30 1.92 -4.54
N GLU A 287 18.63 0.66 -4.23
CA GLU A 287 19.78 -0.06 -4.80
C GLU A 287 19.60 -0.32 -6.31
N LEU A 288 18.37 -0.68 -6.72
CA LEU A 288 18.03 -0.89 -8.14
C LEU A 288 18.19 0.41 -8.94
N ALA A 289 17.83 1.55 -8.35
CA ALA A 289 18.03 2.86 -8.98
C ALA A 289 19.53 3.15 -9.21
N VAL A 290 20.39 2.88 -8.21
CA VAL A 290 21.84 3.01 -8.34
C VAL A 290 22.39 2.10 -9.44
N MET A 291 21.98 0.84 -9.46
CA MET A 291 22.41 -0.13 -10.49
C MET A 291 22.00 0.32 -11.90
N GLY A 292 20.84 0.94 -12.04
CA GLY A 292 20.31 1.47 -13.30
C GLY A 292 20.82 2.86 -13.67
N ASN A 293 21.76 3.44 -12.90
CA ASN A 293 22.23 4.83 -13.04
C ASN A 293 21.06 5.83 -13.11
N THR A 294 20.05 5.61 -12.25
CA THR A 294 18.87 6.45 -12.10
C THR A 294 18.70 6.86 -10.62
N HIS A 295 17.58 7.50 -10.27
CA HIS A 295 17.31 7.94 -8.91
C HIS A 295 15.98 7.41 -8.40
N SER A 296 15.88 7.21 -7.08
CA SER A 296 14.63 7.04 -6.33
C SER A 296 14.39 8.28 -5.46
N PHE A 297 13.14 8.71 -5.34
CA PHE A 297 12.73 9.75 -4.41
C PHE A 297 11.70 9.19 -3.43
N HIS A 298 11.95 9.33 -2.13
CA HIS A 298 11.17 8.74 -1.06
C HIS A 298 10.47 9.84 -0.26
N LEU A 299 9.17 9.98 -0.47
CA LEU A 299 8.31 10.93 0.23
C LEU A 299 7.53 10.21 1.32
N PHE A 300 7.74 10.61 2.57
CA PHE A 300 6.92 10.18 3.69
C PHE A 300 5.79 11.17 3.93
N VAL A 301 4.55 10.71 4.02
CA VAL A 301 3.37 11.52 4.35
C VAL A 301 2.93 11.18 5.76
N LEU A 302 3.05 12.14 6.67
CA LEU A 302 2.71 11.99 8.08
C LEU A 302 1.46 12.82 8.40
N PRO A 303 0.32 12.19 8.68
CA PRO A 303 -0.82 12.87 9.28
C PRO A 303 -0.47 13.24 10.73
N VAL A 304 -0.56 14.53 11.06
CA VAL A 304 -0.21 15.04 12.40
C VAL A 304 -1.44 15.23 13.27
N SER A 305 -2.55 15.64 12.68
CA SER A 305 -3.83 15.82 13.37
C SER A 305 -5.00 15.59 12.44
N GLY A 306 -6.17 15.35 13.01
CA GLY A 306 -7.40 15.10 12.25
C GLY A 306 -8.01 13.74 12.55
N ARG A 307 -8.56 13.09 11.53
CA ARG A 307 -9.23 11.80 11.66
C ARG A 307 -8.82 10.83 10.57
N GLN A 308 -8.92 9.52 10.88
CA GLN A 308 -8.60 8.41 9.96
C GLN A 308 -9.69 7.35 9.98
N ASN A 309 -9.87 6.64 8.89
CA ASN A 309 -10.75 5.49 8.82
C ASN A 309 -9.93 4.22 9.07
N MET A 310 -10.10 3.65 10.25
CA MET A 310 -9.49 2.36 10.67
C MET A 310 -10.55 1.27 10.83
N TRP A 311 -11.75 1.51 10.31
CA TRP A 311 -12.87 0.62 10.54
C TRP A 311 -12.74 -0.68 9.75
N LEU A 312 -13.01 -1.78 10.45
CA LEU A 312 -13.22 -3.12 9.92
C LEU A 312 -14.52 -3.66 10.54
N PRO A 313 -15.18 -4.66 9.91
CA PRO A 313 -16.52 -5.12 10.33
C PRO A 313 -16.67 -5.53 11.79
N PHE A 314 -15.60 -5.99 12.43
CA PHE A 314 -15.57 -6.38 13.84
C PHE A 314 -15.25 -5.21 14.80
N LEU A 315 -14.98 -4.02 14.27
CA LEU A 315 -14.68 -2.82 15.07
C LEU A 315 -15.92 -1.94 15.25
N PRO A 316 -16.03 -1.20 16.35
CA PRO A 316 -17.06 -0.20 16.56
C PRO A 316 -17.10 0.86 15.44
N ALA A 317 -18.29 1.40 15.14
CA ALA A 317 -18.48 2.38 14.05
C ALA A 317 -17.65 3.67 14.21
N GLU A 318 -17.24 4.03 15.43
CA GLU A 318 -16.38 5.19 15.71
C GLU A 318 -15.01 5.11 15.03
N TYR A 319 -14.54 3.91 14.70
CA TYR A 319 -13.29 3.71 13.95
C TYR A 319 -13.37 4.15 12.48
N LYS A 320 -14.57 4.45 11.95
CA LYS A 320 -14.72 5.10 10.63
C LYS A 320 -14.16 6.52 10.58
N ALA A 321 -14.02 7.15 11.75
CA ALA A 321 -13.46 8.49 11.89
C ALA A 321 -12.70 8.62 13.23
N ALA A 322 -11.80 7.67 13.50
CA ALA A 322 -10.98 7.69 14.70
C ALA A 322 -10.06 8.92 14.72
N PRO A 323 -9.88 9.58 15.87
CA PRO A 323 -8.94 10.69 15.97
C PRO A 323 -7.51 10.19 15.75
N ILE A 324 -6.69 11.00 15.07
CA ILE A 324 -5.26 10.76 15.00
C ILE A 324 -4.65 11.20 16.33
N GLU A 325 -3.99 10.26 17.00
CA GLU A 325 -3.28 10.54 18.22
C GLU A 325 -1.98 11.29 17.95
N ALA A 326 -1.58 12.16 18.89
CA ALA A 326 -0.33 12.88 18.77
C ALA A 326 0.85 11.91 18.62
N ASN A 327 1.65 12.10 17.56
CA ASN A 327 2.78 11.23 17.32
C ASN A 327 3.90 11.51 18.32
N THR A 328 4.17 10.53 19.20
CA THR A 328 5.20 10.60 20.23
C THR A 328 6.45 9.79 19.88
N GLN A 329 6.52 9.25 18.68
CA GLN A 329 7.64 8.40 18.28
C GLN A 329 8.95 9.22 18.22
N PRO A 330 10.07 8.69 18.76
CA PRO A 330 11.33 9.42 18.89
C PRO A 330 11.91 9.94 17.57
N GLN A 331 11.63 9.26 16.44
CA GLN A 331 12.10 9.67 15.12
C GLN A 331 11.44 10.96 14.60
N PHE A 332 10.24 11.30 15.06
CA PHE A 332 9.52 12.48 14.59
C PHE A 332 9.60 13.66 15.58
N ALA A 333 9.86 13.41 16.86
CA ALA A 333 9.82 14.41 17.90
C ALA A 333 10.70 15.65 17.57
N PRO A 334 11.99 15.51 17.17
CA PRO A 334 12.82 16.69 16.88
C PRO A 334 12.26 17.55 15.73
N LEU A 335 11.65 16.91 14.73
CA LEU A 335 11.03 17.60 13.61
C LEU A 335 9.76 18.33 14.09
N LEU A 336 8.82 17.62 14.70
CA LEU A 336 7.52 18.17 15.14
C LEU A 336 7.65 19.30 16.18
N GLU A 337 8.69 19.24 17.02
CA GLU A 337 9.03 20.31 17.96
C GLU A 337 9.64 21.54 17.29
N SER A 338 10.36 21.34 16.17
CA SER A 338 11.09 22.40 15.47
C SER A 338 10.29 23.10 14.38
N VAL A 339 9.23 22.48 13.85
CA VAL A 339 8.40 23.12 12.80
C VAL A 339 7.60 24.28 13.39
N GLN A 340 7.61 25.40 12.65
CA GLN A 340 6.95 26.64 13.06
C GLN A 340 5.48 26.68 12.63
N GLU A 341 5.20 26.28 11.40
CA GLU A 341 3.85 26.23 10.83
C GLU A 341 3.20 24.88 11.14
N LYS A 342 2.07 24.92 11.87
CA LYS A 342 1.34 23.72 12.33
C LYS A 342 -0.09 23.67 11.79
N THR A 343 -0.25 24.09 10.53
CA THR A 343 -1.53 24.09 9.82
C THR A 343 -1.33 23.66 8.36
N GLY A 344 -2.36 23.13 7.73
CA GLY A 344 -2.33 22.73 6.32
C GLY A 344 -1.29 21.65 6.00
N TRP A 345 -0.66 21.77 4.86
CA TRP A 345 0.28 20.75 4.34
C TRP A 345 1.69 21.34 4.23
N GLN A 346 2.61 20.85 5.03
CA GLN A 346 3.96 21.39 5.19
C GLN A 346 5.00 20.36 4.73
N LEU A 347 5.67 20.62 3.62
CA LEU A 347 6.67 19.74 3.00
C LEU A 347 8.07 20.19 3.38
N TYR A 348 8.91 19.28 3.84
CA TYR A 348 10.30 19.51 4.21
C TYR A 348 11.23 18.60 3.42
N ASP A 349 12.28 19.18 2.78
CA ASP A 349 13.39 18.40 2.21
C ASP A 349 14.34 17.98 3.35
N LEU A 350 14.45 16.66 3.58
CA LEU A 350 15.28 16.10 4.65
C LEU A 350 16.73 15.84 4.21
N ARG A 351 17.01 15.83 2.91
CA ARG A 351 18.33 15.44 2.36
C ARG A 351 19.47 16.32 2.86
N PRO A 352 19.30 17.65 3.03
CA PRO A 352 20.37 18.48 3.56
C PRO A 352 20.79 18.15 4.99
N LEU A 353 19.91 17.51 5.81
CA LEU A 353 20.25 17.04 7.15
C LEU A 353 21.37 15.98 7.11
N ARG A 354 21.49 15.24 6.02
CA ARG A 354 22.49 14.18 5.85
C ARG A 354 23.92 14.71 5.83
N LEU A 355 24.13 15.98 5.46
CA LEU A 355 25.46 16.60 5.39
C LEU A 355 26.11 16.79 6.76
N ARG A 356 25.29 16.93 7.82
CA ARG A 356 25.75 17.08 9.21
C ARG A 356 24.95 16.20 10.16
N GLN A 357 24.80 14.94 9.82
CA GLN A 357 23.89 14.03 10.49
C GLN A 357 24.11 13.89 12.00
N SER A 358 25.37 13.87 12.46
CA SER A 358 25.67 13.80 13.92
C SER A 358 25.29 15.07 14.66
N HIS A 359 25.38 16.23 14.00
CA HIS A 359 24.97 17.51 14.54
C HIS A 359 23.43 17.57 14.71
N TRP A 360 22.70 17.24 13.62
CA TRP A 360 21.24 17.32 13.63
C TRP A 360 20.56 16.26 14.49
N SER A 361 21.15 15.06 14.55
CA SER A 361 20.56 13.98 15.36
C SER A 361 20.71 14.20 16.85
N GLN A 362 21.70 14.97 17.31
CA GLN A 362 21.98 15.21 18.74
C GLN A 362 21.97 13.93 19.59
N GLY A 363 22.42 12.79 19.02
CA GLY A 363 22.41 11.48 19.67
C GLY A 363 21.09 10.69 19.50
N ASN A 364 20.05 11.26 18.92
CA ASN A 364 18.81 10.54 18.60
C ASN A 364 19.02 9.70 17.33
N LEU A 365 19.27 8.40 17.51
CA LEU A 365 19.52 7.47 16.42
C LEU A 365 18.29 7.24 15.54
N GLU A 366 17.09 7.28 16.10
CA GLU A 366 15.86 7.05 15.34
C GLU A 366 15.58 8.24 14.42
N PHE A 367 15.76 9.48 14.89
CA PHE A 367 15.68 10.66 14.03
C PHE A 367 16.75 10.64 12.93
N LYS A 368 17.97 10.18 13.25
CA LYS A 368 19.05 10.01 12.25
C LYS A 368 18.64 9.00 11.17
N LYS A 369 18.13 7.83 11.54
CA LYS A 369 17.64 6.83 10.59
C LYS A 369 16.53 7.40 9.72
N PHE A 370 15.60 8.12 10.34
CA PHE A 370 14.46 8.74 9.65
C PHE A 370 14.91 9.65 8.49
N PHE A 371 15.76 10.66 8.73
CA PHE A 371 16.20 11.54 7.64
C PHE A 371 17.22 10.90 6.68
N GLN A 372 17.76 9.73 7.00
CA GLN A 372 18.51 8.89 6.07
C GLN A 372 17.58 8.05 5.19
N GLY A 373 16.47 7.56 5.76
CA GLY A 373 15.50 6.70 5.12
C GLY A 373 14.62 7.39 4.08
N TYR A 374 14.29 8.69 4.30
CA TYR A 374 13.37 9.44 3.44
C TYR A 374 14.03 10.70 2.90
N ASP A 375 13.65 11.13 1.67
CA ASP A 375 14.16 12.36 1.04
C ASP A 375 13.38 13.58 1.48
N ALA A 376 12.09 13.42 1.67
CA ALA A 376 11.20 14.49 2.14
C ALA A 376 10.11 13.93 3.05
N ILE A 377 9.57 14.80 3.90
CA ILE A 377 8.37 14.54 4.69
C ILE A 377 7.31 15.60 4.41
N LEU A 378 6.08 15.14 4.23
CA LEU A 378 4.90 15.99 4.18
C LEU A 378 4.12 15.83 5.49
N LEU A 379 4.08 16.88 6.29
CA LEU A 379 3.25 16.96 7.49
C LEU A 379 1.87 17.46 7.08
N MET A 380 0.83 16.68 7.40
CA MET A 380 -0.56 17.04 7.13
C MET A 380 -1.32 17.27 8.43
N TYR A 381 -1.87 18.46 8.58
CA TYR A 381 -2.71 18.85 9.72
C TYR A 381 -4.18 18.83 9.34
N ASP A 382 -5.03 18.50 10.31
CA ASP A 382 -6.50 18.47 10.19
C ASP A 382 -7.00 17.61 9.03
N VAL A 383 -6.41 16.41 8.89
CA VAL A 383 -6.76 15.48 7.81
C VAL A 383 -8.15 14.86 8.02
N GLU A 384 -8.79 14.53 6.89
CA GLU A 384 -10.08 13.85 6.84
C GLU A 384 -9.90 12.33 6.71
N PRO A 385 -10.80 11.51 7.29
CA PRO A 385 -10.80 10.07 7.09
C PRO A 385 -11.18 9.71 5.66
N ALA A 386 -10.74 8.54 5.19
CA ALA A 386 -11.14 8.01 3.89
C ALA A 386 -12.59 7.48 3.92
N THR A 387 -13.26 7.55 2.78
CA THR A 387 -14.67 7.17 2.59
C THR A 387 -14.78 5.75 2.04
N LEU A 388 -15.69 4.93 2.58
CA LEU A 388 -15.96 3.60 2.06
C LEU A 388 -16.83 3.67 0.79
N ILE A 389 -16.45 2.89 -0.27
CA ILE A 389 -17.23 2.79 -1.53
C ILE A 389 -18.60 2.13 -1.31
N ALA A 390 -18.65 1.03 -0.57
CA ALA A 390 -19.90 0.41 -0.20
C ALA A 390 -20.47 1.21 0.96
N GLY A 391 -21.65 1.83 0.74
CA GLY A 391 -22.45 2.34 1.83
C GLY A 391 -22.63 1.27 2.89
N GLU A 392 -22.97 1.65 4.10
CA GLU A 392 -23.16 0.76 5.22
C GLU A 392 -23.85 -0.54 4.78
N ALA A 393 -23.14 -1.66 4.89
CA ALA A 393 -23.80 -2.94 4.85
C ALA A 393 -24.78 -2.93 6.02
N ALA A 394 -26.07 -2.88 5.69
CA ALA A 394 -27.17 -2.84 6.62
C ALA A 394 -27.22 -4.09 7.50
#